data_fd0a9ca6cee02ba4da2e82dd8c51c753
#
_entry.id   fd0a9ca6cee02ba4da2e82dd8c51c753
#
_cell.length_a   1.000
_cell.length_b   1.000
_cell.length_c   1.000
_cell.angle_alpha   90.00
_cell.angle_beta   90.00
_cell.angle_gamma   90.00
#
_symmetry.space_group_name_H-M   'P 1'
#
loop_
_entity.id
_entity.type
_entity.pdbx_description
1 polymer ?
#
loop_
_entity_poly.entity_id
_entity_poly.type
_entity_poly.pdbx_seq_one_letter_code
_entity_poly.pdbx_strand_id
1 'polypeptide(L)'
;HCISSAASDVYKRQPVAAAIKEFFGSSQLSQFMDQNNPLSEITHKRRVSALGPGGLTRERAGFEVRDVHQTHYGRVCPIETPEGPNIGLINSLSVYAKCNNFGFLETPYRKVVDGRVTDEVEYLSAIEEVGTVIAQADSAMDKDGNLTEEFVSVRHQGDFVRIPPEKVTHMDVSAQQVVSVAASLIPFLEHDDANRALMGSNMQRQAVPTLIADKPLVGTGMEANVAHDSGVCVIAQRGGRIEFVDASRVVIRVNEDEMIAGEAGVDIYNLIKYTRSNQNTCINQKVLVN
;
A
#
# COMPACT_ATOMS: atom_id res chain seq x y z
N HIS A 1 8.75 50.65 0.58
CA HIS A 1 9.71 49.52 0.43
C HIS A 1 9.14 48.19 0.88
N CYS A 2 8.26 48.11 1.88
CA CYS A 2 7.61 46.84 2.32
C CYS A 2 6.65 46.24 1.29
N ILE A 3 5.98 47.05 0.48
CA ILE A 3 5.05 46.58 -0.56
C ILE A 3 5.82 45.87 -1.71
N SER A 4 7.03 46.31 -2.01
CA SER A 4 7.90 45.74 -3.03
C SER A 4 8.36 44.31 -2.69
N SER A 5 8.67 44.01 -1.42
CA SER A 5 9.10 42.65 -1.02
C SER A 5 7.94 41.64 -1.04
N ALA A 6 6.78 42.03 -0.53
CA ALA A 6 5.60 41.17 -0.55
C ALA A 6 5.13 40.87 -1.99
N ALA A 7 5.14 41.87 -2.89
CA ALA A 7 4.83 41.67 -4.30
C ALA A 7 5.87 40.77 -5.00
N SER A 8 7.16 40.93 -4.67
CA SER A 8 8.23 40.07 -5.19
C SER A 8 8.07 38.61 -4.74
N ASP A 9 7.71 38.36 -3.49
CA ASP A 9 7.52 37.03 -2.95
C ASP A 9 6.29 36.33 -3.56
N VAL A 10 5.21 37.06 -3.76
CA VAL A 10 4.02 36.55 -4.48
C VAL A 10 4.39 36.24 -5.92
N TYR A 11 5.12 37.10 -6.62
CA TYR A 11 5.53 36.86 -8.00
C TYR A 11 6.46 35.64 -8.14
N LYS A 12 7.41 35.46 -7.23
CA LYS A 12 8.30 34.28 -7.20
C LYS A 12 7.56 32.98 -6.94
N ARG A 13 6.45 33.00 -6.20
CA ARG A 13 5.62 31.84 -5.89
C ARG A 13 4.70 31.44 -7.04
N GLN A 14 4.36 32.36 -7.95
CA GLN A 14 3.42 32.11 -9.04
C GLN A 14 3.79 30.95 -9.97
N PRO A 15 5.06 30.77 -10.43
CA PRO A 15 5.39 29.64 -11.31
C PRO A 15 5.16 28.28 -10.66
N VAL A 16 5.52 28.14 -9.38
CA VAL A 16 5.31 26.89 -8.63
C VAL A 16 3.82 26.63 -8.41
N ALA A 17 3.08 27.66 -7.99
CA ALA A 17 1.64 27.56 -7.81
C ALA A 17 0.90 27.24 -9.13
N ALA A 18 1.35 27.82 -10.25
CA ALA A 18 0.80 27.56 -11.57
C ALA A 18 1.03 26.10 -12.01
N ALA A 19 2.24 25.55 -11.83
CA ALA A 19 2.57 24.18 -12.16
C ALA A 19 1.77 23.17 -11.31
N ILE A 20 1.63 23.43 -10.02
CA ILE A 20 0.81 22.60 -9.12
C ILE A 20 -0.67 22.63 -9.55
N LYS A 21 -1.20 23.83 -9.83
CA LYS A 21 -2.60 24.00 -10.24
C LYS A 21 -2.88 23.35 -11.61
N GLU A 22 -1.93 23.42 -12.53
CA GLU A 22 -2.01 22.77 -13.83
C GLU A 22 -2.04 21.25 -13.68
N PHE A 23 -1.15 20.68 -12.86
CA PHE A 23 -1.13 19.24 -12.58
C PHE A 23 -2.45 18.76 -11.99
N PHE A 24 -2.93 19.37 -10.91
CA PHE A 24 -4.18 18.92 -10.27
C PHE A 24 -5.45 19.24 -11.08
N GLY A 25 -5.43 20.24 -11.97
CA GLY A 25 -6.59 20.64 -12.76
C GLY A 25 -6.72 19.95 -14.12
N SER A 26 -5.62 19.58 -14.76
CA SER A 26 -5.63 19.11 -16.15
C SER A 26 -4.85 17.82 -16.42
N SER A 27 -4.07 17.32 -15.46
CA SER A 27 -3.34 16.07 -15.65
C SER A 27 -4.25 14.86 -15.69
N GLN A 28 -3.97 13.92 -16.61
CA GLN A 28 -4.67 12.63 -16.69
C GLN A 28 -4.43 11.75 -15.44
N LEU A 29 -3.33 11.96 -14.72
CA LEU A 29 -2.99 11.23 -13.50
C LEU A 29 -3.70 11.77 -12.27
N SER A 30 -4.17 13.02 -12.30
CA SER A 30 -5.01 13.59 -11.26
C SER A 30 -6.46 13.24 -11.52
N GLN A 31 -7.01 12.35 -10.70
CA GLN A 31 -8.34 11.76 -10.89
C GLN A 31 -9.22 12.03 -9.67
N PHE A 32 -10.52 12.03 -9.92
CA PHE A 32 -11.52 12.06 -8.85
C PHE A 32 -11.45 10.77 -8.04
N MET A 33 -11.26 10.86 -6.72
CA MET A 33 -11.02 9.70 -5.87
C MET A 33 -12.24 8.80 -5.78
N ASP A 34 -12.04 7.49 -5.99
CA ASP A 34 -13.04 6.46 -5.69
C ASP A 34 -13.22 6.37 -4.18
N GLN A 35 -14.41 6.65 -3.70
CA GLN A 35 -14.73 6.79 -2.28
C GLN A 35 -15.99 6.00 -1.87
N ASN A 36 -16.21 4.83 -2.47
CA ASN A 36 -17.30 3.93 -2.10
C ASN A 36 -17.11 3.36 -0.69
N ASN A 37 -15.90 2.89 -0.42
CA ASN A 37 -15.48 2.28 0.85
C ASN A 37 -13.99 2.58 1.11
N PRO A 38 -13.47 2.35 2.31
CA PRO A 38 -12.05 2.59 2.60
C PRO A 38 -11.08 1.85 1.69
N LEU A 39 -11.42 0.62 1.27
CA LEU A 39 -10.59 -0.17 0.36
C LEU A 39 -10.48 0.47 -1.02
N SER A 40 -11.56 1.04 -1.56
CA SER A 40 -11.53 1.72 -2.86
C SER A 40 -10.62 2.95 -2.84
N GLU A 41 -10.55 3.69 -1.74
CA GLU A 41 -9.63 4.81 -1.55
C GLU A 41 -8.16 4.36 -1.58
N ILE A 42 -7.82 3.32 -0.82
CA ILE A 42 -6.45 2.80 -0.75
C ILE A 42 -6.00 2.28 -2.11
N THR A 43 -6.82 1.46 -2.75
CA THR A 43 -6.49 0.87 -4.05
C THR A 43 -6.35 1.92 -5.14
N HIS A 44 -7.14 2.99 -5.10
CA HIS A 44 -7.00 4.11 -6.01
C HIS A 44 -5.69 4.87 -5.81
N LYS A 45 -5.28 5.12 -4.56
CA LYS A 45 -4.02 5.79 -4.21
C LYS A 45 -2.78 4.97 -4.56
N ARG A 46 -2.88 3.64 -4.56
CA ARG A 46 -1.79 2.70 -4.86
C ARG A 46 -1.78 2.22 -6.32
N ARG A 47 -2.53 2.86 -7.18
CA ARG A 47 -2.62 2.50 -8.60
C ARG A 47 -1.39 2.96 -9.38
N VAL A 48 -0.90 2.09 -10.26
CA VAL A 48 0.20 2.37 -11.19
C VAL A 48 -0.36 2.29 -12.61
N SER A 49 -0.20 3.36 -13.38
CA SER A 49 -0.69 3.45 -14.76
C SER A 49 0.45 3.56 -15.74
N ALA A 50 0.40 2.79 -16.81
CA ALA A 50 1.31 2.92 -17.96
C ALA A 50 0.85 4.03 -18.94
N LEU A 51 -0.33 4.59 -18.73
CA LEU A 51 -0.93 5.65 -19.54
C LEU A 51 -0.51 7.02 -19.01
N GLY A 52 -0.62 8.05 -19.85
CA GLY A 52 -0.40 9.43 -19.45
C GLY A 52 0.77 10.09 -20.18
N PRO A 53 1.19 11.29 -19.74
CA PRO A 53 2.31 12.01 -20.35
C PRO A 53 3.61 11.21 -20.27
N GLY A 54 4.24 10.96 -21.42
CA GLY A 54 5.46 10.14 -21.52
C GLY A 54 5.23 8.63 -21.45
N GLY A 55 3.97 8.17 -21.30
CA GLY A 55 3.58 6.77 -21.28
C GLY A 55 3.03 6.25 -22.60
N LEU A 56 2.35 5.10 -22.52
CA LEU A 56 1.75 4.42 -23.67
C LEU A 56 0.36 4.97 -23.97
N THR A 57 -0.10 4.76 -25.21
CA THR A 57 -1.50 4.92 -25.60
C THR A 57 -2.15 3.56 -25.72
N ARG A 58 -3.48 3.47 -25.48
CA ARG A 58 -4.22 2.20 -25.50
C ARG A 58 -4.07 1.47 -26.84
N GLU A 59 -4.11 2.20 -27.94
CA GLU A 59 -4.04 1.65 -29.29
C GLU A 59 -2.66 1.12 -29.65
N ARG A 60 -1.60 1.66 -29.04
CA ARG A 60 -0.21 1.26 -29.27
C ARG A 60 0.30 0.20 -28.32
N ALA A 61 -0.46 -0.12 -27.29
CA ALA A 61 -0.09 -1.12 -26.29
C ALA A 61 -0.36 -2.54 -26.85
N GLY A 62 0.69 -3.25 -27.18
CA GLY A 62 0.67 -4.67 -27.54
C GLY A 62 0.48 -5.59 -26.34
N PHE A 63 0.47 -6.91 -26.58
CA PHE A 63 0.36 -7.90 -25.50
C PHE A 63 1.59 -7.90 -24.57
N GLU A 64 2.78 -7.66 -25.10
CA GLU A 64 4.05 -7.69 -24.34
C GLU A 64 4.06 -6.76 -23.13
N VAL A 65 3.47 -5.55 -23.27
CA VAL A 65 3.41 -4.56 -22.18
C VAL A 65 2.27 -4.80 -21.21
N ARG A 66 1.33 -5.70 -21.55
CA ARG A 66 0.17 -6.06 -20.72
C ARG A 66 0.40 -7.34 -19.93
N ASP A 67 1.39 -8.13 -20.30
CA ASP A 67 1.70 -9.39 -19.66
C ASP A 67 2.39 -9.19 -18.31
N VAL A 68 2.30 -10.21 -17.46
CA VAL A 68 3.01 -10.24 -16.18
C VAL A 68 4.47 -10.61 -16.44
N HIS A 69 5.38 -9.76 -15.98
CA HIS A 69 6.81 -10.00 -16.07
C HIS A 69 7.35 -10.49 -14.72
N GLN A 70 8.40 -11.30 -14.73
CA GLN A 70 9.03 -11.82 -13.51
C GLN A 70 9.51 -10.71 -12.54
N THR A 71 9.89 -9.53 -13.05
CA THR A 71 10.27 -8.37 -12.24
C THR A 71 9.10 -7.75 -11.49
N HIS A 72 7.86 -8.13 -11.78
CA HIS A 72 6.67 -7.69 -11.05
C HIS A 72 6.54 -8.35 -9.67
N TYR A 73 7.27 -9.43 -9.42
CA TYR A 73 7.21 -10.14 -8.14
C TYR A 73 7.46 -9.21 -6.95
N GLY A 74 6.52 -9.18 -6.02
CA GLY A 74 6.58 -8.32 -4.82
C GLY A 74 6.43 -6.82 -5.08
N ARG A 75 6.33 -6.36 -6.33
CA ARG A 75 6.23 -4.95 -6.72
C ARG A 75 4.87 -4.58 -7.29
N VAL A 76 4.40 -5.36 -8.23
CA VAL A 76 3.12 -5.15 -8.92
C VAL A 76 2.28 -6.42 -8.80
N CYS A 77 1.04 -6.27 -8.38
CA CYS A 77 0.12 -7.40 -8.25
C CYS A 77 -0.20 -8.02 -9.62
N PRO A 78 -0.07 -9.33 -9.78
CA PRO A 78 -0.38 -10.00 -11.03
C PRO A 78 -1.88 -10.18 -11.28
N ILE A 79 -2.73 -9.99 -10.27
CA ILE A 79 -4.16 -10.29 -10.30
C ILE A 79 -4.98 -9.01 -10.48
N GLU A 80 -4.70 -7.96 -9.71
CA GLU A 80 -5.52 -6.74 -9.70
C GLU A 80 -5.22 -5.85 -10.90
N THR A 81 -6.08 -5.88 -11.90
CA THR A 81 -6.08 -5.02 -13.08
C THR A 81 -7.52 -4.80 -13.55
N PRO A 82 -7.85 -3.68 -14.22
CA PRO A 82 -9.17 -3.51 -14.80
C PRO A 82 -9.49 -4.56 -15.86
N GLU A 83 -10.78 -4.86 -16.02
CA GLU A 83 -11.29 -5.62 -17.14
C GLU A 83 -11.53 -4.70 -18.35
N GLY A 84 -11.23 -5.17 -19.55
CA GLY A 84 -11.46 -4.43 -20.79
C GLY A 84 -10.21 -3.83 -21.42
N PRO A 85 -10.31 -2.67 -22.11
CA PRO A 85 -9.23 -2.12 -22.95
C PRO A 85 -7.99 -1.70 -22.17
N ASN A 86 -8.10 -1.47 -20.87
CA ASN A 86 -6.99 -1.08 -19.99
C ASN A 86 -6.33 -2.25 -19.25
N ILE A 87 -6.68 -3.50 -19.57
CA ILE A 87 -6.09 -4.67 -18.92
C ILE A 87 -4.57 -4.67 -19.06
N GLY A 88 -3.88 -4.91 -17.96
CA GLY A 88 -2.40 -4.91 -17.90
C GLY A 88 -1.73 -3.54 -18.01
N LEU A 89 -2.46 -2.47 -18.36
CA LEU A 89 -1.93 -1.09 -18.42
C LEU A 89 -2.12 -0.31 -17.12
N ILE A 90 -3.13 -0.67 -16.35
CA ILE A 90 -3.40 -0.10 -15.05
C ILE A 90 -3.29 -1.23 -14.03
N ASN A 91 -2.31 -1.13 -13.14
CA ASN A 91 -1.99 -2.15 -12.15
C ASN A 91 -2.01 -1.54 -10.75
N SER A 92 -1.94 -2.38 -9.74
CA SER A 92 -1.83 -1.98 -8.34
C SER A 92 -0.50 -2.40 -7.75
N LEU A 93 0.06 -1.57 -6.86
CA LEU A 93 1.24 -1.93 -6.10
C LEU A 93 0.95 -3.11 -5.17
N SER A 94 1.92 -4.00 -5.03
CA SER A 94 1.89 -5.05 -4.01
C SER A 94 1.90 -4.46 -2.59
N VAL A 95 1.47 -5.25 -1.61
CA VAL A 95 1.25 -4.77 -0.22
C VAL A 95 2.48 -4.06 0.33
N TYR A 96 3.67 -4.65 0.21
CA TYR A 96 4.92 -4.12 0.79
C TYR A 96 5.78 -3.32 -0.19
N ALA A 97 5.33 -3.15 -1.43
CA ALA A 97 6.08 -2.41 -2.44
C ALA A 97 6.18 -0.92 -2.10
N LYS A 98 7.36 -0.36 -2.28
CA LYS A 98 7.67 1.05 -2.15
C LYS A 98 8.30 1.59 -3.42
N CYS A 99 8.18 2.90 -3.62
CA CYS A 99 8.89 3.61 -4.68
C CYS A 99 10.08 4.35 -4.05
N ASN A 100 11.28 4.14 -4.59
CA ASN A 100 12.47 4.84 -4.12
C ASN A 100 12.54 6.28 -4.66
N ASN A 101 13.53 7.04 -4.21
CA ASN A 101 13.72 8.44 -4.60
C ASN A 101 14.02 8.63 -6.11
N PHE A 102 14.39 7.57 -6.82
CA PHE A 102 14.66 7.56 -8.26
C PHE A 102 13.47 7.10 -9.09
N GLY A 103 12.37 6.68 -8.44
CA GLY A 103 11.16 6.19 -9.11
C GLY A 103 11.13 4.69 -9.38
N PHE A 104 12.11 3.91 -8.90
CA PHE A 104 12.08 2.45 -9.00
C PHE A 104 11.25 1.82 -7.90
N LEU A 105 10.55 0.74 -8.24
CA LEU A 105 9.81 -0.06 -7.28
C LEU A 105 10.74 -1.03 -6.56
N GLU A 106 10.65 -1.05 -5.25
CA GLU A 106 11.43 -1.90 -4.34
C GLU A 106 10.50 -2.77 -3.51
N THR A 107 11.00 -3.95 -3.15
CA THR A 107 10.29 -4.90 -2.29
C THR A 107 11.22 -5.35 -1.16
N PRO A 108 10.67 -5.59 0.06
CA PRO A 108 11.49 -5.97 1.20
C PRO A 108 11.82 -7.47 1.18
N TYR A 109 13.04 -7.78 1.57
CA TYR A 109 13.52 -9.14 1.81
C TYR A 109 14.26 -9.21 3.14
N ARG A 110 14.16 -10.35 3.82
CA ARG A 110 15.00 -10.64 5.00
C ARG A 110 16.34 -11.15 4.53
N LYS A 111 17.41 -10.67 5.13
CA LYS A 111 18.77 -11.12 4.85
C LYS A 111 19.03 -12.46 5.49
N VAL A 112 19.66 -13.37 4.75
CA VAL A 112 20.07 -14.69 5.21
C VAL A 112 21.59 -14.76 5.22
N VAL A 113 22.17 -15.20 6.34
CA VAL A 113 23.62 -15.37 6.50
C VAL A 113 23.88 -16.80 6.96
N ASP A 114 24.64 -17.56 6.15
CA ASP A 114 24.99 -18.95 6.42
C ASP A 114 23.80 -19.85 6.79
N GLY A 115 22.68 -19.70 6.05
CA GLY A 115 21.46 -20.47 6.28
C GLY A 115 20.61 -20.01 7.47
N ARG A 116 20.97 -18.90 8.12
CA ARG A 116 20.21 -18.29 9.19
C ARG A 116 19.53 -17.01 8.72
N VAL A 117 18.22 -16.94 8.89
CA VAL A 117 17.40 -15.75 8.60
C VAL A 117 17.59 -14.72 9.70
N THR A 118 17.95 -13.49 9.32
CA THR A 118 18.11 -12.36 10.24
C THR A 118 16.83 -11.51 10.27
N ASP A 119 16.72 -10.64 11.29
CA ASP A 119 15.63 -9.66 11.36
C ASP A 119 15.91 -8.40 10.52
N GLU A 120 17.07 -8.35 9.86
CA GLU A 120 17.44 -7.25 8.97
C GLU A 120 16.62 -7.34 7.68
N VAL A 121 15.88 -6.28 7.37
CA VAL A 121 15.07 -6.16 6.16
C VAL A 121 15.74 -5.19 5.19
N GLU A 122 16.03 -5.67 3.99
CA GLU A 122 16.62 -4.90 2.91
C GLU A 122 15.58 -4.72 1.78
N TYR A 123 15.48 -3.50 1.25
CA TYR A 123 14.61 -3.20 0.11
C TYR A 123 15.44 -3.28 -1.17
N LEU A 124 15.06 -4.19 -2.07
CA LEU A 124 15.76 -4.41 -3.33
C LEU A 124 14.90 -3.99 -4.52
N SER A 125 15.52 -3.29 -5.44
CA SER A 125 14.97 -3.05 -6.79
C SER A 125 15.12 -4.30 -7.67
N ALA A 126 14.40 -4.33 -8.80
CA ALA A 126 14.48 -5.48 -9.71
C ALA A 126 15.89 -5.72 -10.28
N ILE A 127 16.71 -4.67 -10.40
CA ILE A 127 18.08 -4.75 -10.90
C ILE A 127 19.01 -5.38 -9.85
N GLU A 128 18.89 -4.97 -8.61
CA GLU A 128 19.67 -5.50 -7.48
C GLU A 128 19.32 -6.95 -7.17
N GLU A 129 18.08 -7.34 -7.42
CA GLU A 129 17.57 -8.70 -7.20
C GLU A 129 18.22 -9.75 -8.14
N VAL A 130 18.67 -9.37 -9.33
CA VAL A 130 19.16 -10.31 -10.36
C VAL A 130 20.27 -11.24 -9.86
N GLY A 131 21.11 -10.79 -8.95
CA GLY A 131 22.22 -11.58 -8.41
C GLY A 131 21.89 -12.35 -7.12
N THR A 132 20.67 -12.25 -6.61
CA THR A 132 20.29 -12.81 -5.31
C THR A 132 19.63 -14.18 -5.42
N VAL A 133 19.74 -14.98 -4.35
CA VAL A 133 19.09 -16.28 -4.19
C VAL A 133 18.07 -16.13 -3.07
N ILE A 134 16.79 -16.16 -3.42
CA ILE A 134 15.70 -15.78 -2.51
C ILE A 134 14.87 -17.00 -2.15
N ALA A 135 14.83 -17.34 -0.85
CA ALA A 135 13.98 -18.38 -0.32
C ALA A 135 12.52 -17.91 -0.19
N GLN A 136 11.58 -18.83 -0.31
CA GLN A 136 10.16 -18.54 -0.09
C GLN A 136 9.84 -18.33 1.39
N ALA A 137 8.80 -17.53 1.67
CA ALA A 137 8.39 -17.21 3.04
C ALA A 137 7.90 -18.42 3.86
N ASP A 138 7.46 -19.49 3.19
CA ASP A 138 6.97 -20.73 3.79
C ASP A 138 8.04 -21.79 4.06
N SER A 139 9.32 -21.49 3.72
CA SER A 139 10.44 -22.40 3.99
C SER A 139 10.52 -22.74 5.47
N ALA A 140 10.74 -24.03 5.76
CA ALA A 140 10.79 -24.52 7.14
C ALA A 140 11.97 -23.93 7.92
N MET A 141 11.68 -23.30 9.05
CA MET A 141 12.66 -22.67 9.94
C MET A 141 12.54 -23.20 11.37
N ASP A 142 13.66 -23.26 12.06
CA ASP A 142 13.71 -23.50 13.50
C ASP A 142 13.43 -22.19 14.28
N LYS A 143 13.21 -22.31 15.59
CA LYS A 143 12.97 -21.17 16.49
C LYS A 143 14.12 -20.15 16.50
N ASP A 144 15.33 -20.59 16.17
CA ASP A 144 16.52 -19.75 16.08
C ASP A 144 16.70 -19.09 14.70
N GLY A 145 15.76 -19.31 13.77
CA GLY A 145 15.78 -18.75 12.43
C GLY A 145 16.66 -19.52 11.43
N ASN A 146 17.11 -20.74 11.75
CA ASN A 146 17.88 -21.55 10.81
C ASN A 146 16.95 -22.31 9.87
N LEU A 147 17.30 -22.34 8.57
CA LEU A 147 16.62 -23.16 7.57
C LEU A 147 16.90 -24.64 7.84
N THR A 148 15.85 -25.44 8.01
CA THR A 148 15.98 -26.86 8.46
C THR A 148 16.02 -27.85 7.31
N GLU A 149 15.63 -27.44 6.10
CA GLU A 149 15.61 -28.33 4.94
C GLU A 149 17.00 -28.51 4.34
N GLU A 150 17.32 -29.72 3.89
CA GLU A 150 18.58 -30.03 3.18
C GLU A 150 18.68 -29.26 1.84
N PHE A 151 17.53 -29.07 1.17
CA PHE A 151 17.41 -28.30 -0.07
C PHE A 151 16.19 -27.39 0.04
N VAL A 152 16.41 -26.08 0.05
CA VAL A 152 15.39 -25.06 0.13
C VAL A 152 14.93 -24.69 -1.29
N SER A 153 13.64 -24.50 -1.46
CA SER A 153 13.07 -23.98 -2.71
C SER A 153 13.33 -22.46 -2.78
N VAL A 154 14.08 -22.06 -3.77
CA VAL A 154 14.49 -20.66 -3.95
C VAL A 154 14.15 -20.15 -5.35
N ARG A 155 14.01 -18.85 -5.46
CA ARG A 155 13.89 -18.13 -6.72
C ARG A 155 15.26 -17.52 -7.06
N HIS A 156 15.78 -17.89 -8.22
CA HIS A 156 17.03 -17.37 -8.74
C HIS A 156 16.90 -17.06 -10.23
N GLN A 157 17.17 -15.82 -10.63
CA GLN A 157 17.06 -15.34 -12.02
C GLN A 157 15.71 -15.64 -12.71
N GLY A 158 14.62 -15.66 -11.92
CA GLY A 158 13.25 -15.91 -12.42
C GLY A 158 12.83 -17.39 -12.41
N ASP A 159 13.74 -18.33 -12.19
CA ASP A 159 13.45 -19.75 -12.10
C ASP A 159 13.39 -20.23 -10.63
N PHE A 160 12.56 -21.26 -10.39
CA PHE A 160 12.51 -21.94 -9.10
C PHE A 160 13.46 -23.15 -9.11
N VAL A 161 14.46 -23.09 -8.25
CA VAL A 161 15.48 -24.13 -8.10
C VAL A 161 15.58 -24.56 -6.63
N ARG A 162 16.11 -25.77 -6.39
CA ARG A 162 16.41 -26.25 -5.05
C ARG A 162 17.90 -26.15 -4.77
N ILE A 163 18.26 -25.42 -3.73
CA ILE A 163 19.65 -25.10 -3.38
C ILE A 163 19.90 -25.37 -1.89
N PRO A 164 21.09 -25.75 -1.48
CA PRO A 164 21.44 -25.87 -0.05
C PRO A 164 21.28 -24.53 0.68
N PRO A 165 20.85 -24.53 1.97
CA PRO A 165 20.55 -23.33 2.75
C PRO A 165 21.73 -22.35 2.87
N GLU A 166 22.97 -22.83 2.82
CA GLU A 166 24.16 -22.01 2.89
C GLU A 166 24.32 -21.00 1.74
N LYS A 167 23.71 -21.29 0.58
CA LYS A 167 23.77 -20.44 -0.61
C LYS A 167 22.61 -19.45 -0.71
N VAL A 168 21.65 -19.54 0.20
CA VAL A 168 20.53 -18.60 0.26
C VAL A 168 21.02 -17.25 0.78
N THR A 169 20.71 -16.18 0.04
CA THR A 169 21.11 -14.82 0.41
C THR A 169 19.99 -14.02 1.05
N HIS A 170 18.76 -14.25 0.62
CA HIS A 170 17.57 -13.52 1.06
C HIS A 170 16.39 -14.46 1.23
N MET A 171 15.38 -14.01 1.94
CA MET A 171 14.11 -14.69 2.12
C MET A 171 12.94 -13.71 2.00
N ASP A 172 11.84 -14.14 1.42
CA ASP A 172 10.61 -13.36 1.36
C ASP A 172 10.10 -13.05 2.78
N VAL A 173 9.57 -11.85 2.99
CA VAL A 173 9.03 -11.43 4.30
C VAL A 173 7.72 -12.14 4.59
N SER A 174 6.84 -12.26 3.59
CA SER A 174 5.54 -12.90 3.71
C SER A 174 5.03 -13.36 2.34
N ALA A 175 4.20 -14.39 2.33
CA ALA A 175 3.51 -14.85 1.11
C ALA A 175 2.57 -13.76 0.51
N GLN A 176 2.03 -12.86 1.35
CA GLN A 176 1.19 -11.75 0.93
C GLN A 176 1.95 -10.65 0.15
N GLN A 177 3.26 -10.73 0.12
CA GLN A 177 4.13 -9.78 -0.59
C GLN A 177 3.84 -9.70 -2.09
N VAL A 178 3.35 -10.77 -2.69
CA VAL A 178 3.13 -10.86 -4.13
C VAL A 178 1.88 -10.13 -4.59
N VAL A 179 0.87 -10.04 -3.74
CA VAL A 179 -0.47 -9.54 -4.08
C VAL A 179 -0.71 -8.11 -3.60
N SER A 180 -1.70 -7.44 -4.21
CA SER A 180 -2.15 -6.11 -3.79
C SER A 180 -3.00 -6.18 -2.52
N VAL A 181 -3.31 -5.00 -1.95
CA VAL A 181 -4.17 -4.90 -0.76
C VAL A 181 -5.54 -5.53 -1.00
N ALA A 182 -6.19 -5.27 -2.13
CA ALA A 182 -7.50 -5.85 -2.43
C ALA A 182 -7.44 -7.36 -2.58
N ALA A 183 -6.45 -7.88 -3.29
CA ALA A 183 -6.27 -9.32 -3.45
C ALA A 183 -5.90 -10.02 -2.13
N SER A 184 -5.15 -9.36 -1.24
CA SER A 184 -4.77 -9.91 0.06
C SER A 184 -5.95 -10.09 1.03
N LEU A 185 -7.07 -9.45 0.77
CA LEU A 185 -8.30 -9.57 1.56
C LEU A 185 -9.22 -10.71 1.09
N ILE A 186 -8.88 -11.41 -0.01
CA ILE A 186 -9.65 -12.55 -0.49
C ILE A 186 -9.25 -13.80 0.31
N PRO A 187 -10.16 -14.39 1.10
CA PRO A 187 -9.84 -15.61 1.82
C PRO A 187 -9.70 -16.79 0.84
N PHE A 188 -8.76 -17.69 1.12
CA PHE A 188 -8.45 -18.87 0.29
C PHE A 188 -8.10 -18.52 -1.16
N LEU A 189 -7.39 -17.41 -1.38
CA LEU A 189 -7.00 -16.94 -2.69
C LEU A 189 -6.20 -17.99 -3.50
N GLU A 190 -5.39 -18.78 -2.82
CA GLU A 190 -4.58 -19.85 -3.41
C GLU A 190 -5.39 -20.98 -4.08
N HIS A 191 -6.68 -21.10 -3.75
CA HIS A 191 -7.60 -22.07 -4.34
C HIS A 191 -8.44 -21.51 -5.49
N ASP A 192 -8.34 -20.20 -5.74
CA ASP A 192 -9.12 -19.52 -6.77
C ASP A 192 -8.34 -19.41 -8.09
N ASP A 193 -9.07 -19.50 -9.21
CA ASP A 193 -8.52 -19.15 -10.51
C ASP A 193 -8.22 -17.65 -10.60
N ALA A 194 -7.11 -17.30 -11.27
CA ALA A 194 -6.65 -15.91 -11.39
C ALA A 194 -7.70 -14.98 -12.00
N ASN A 195 -8.47 -15.46 -12.98
CA ASN A 195 -9.53 -14.66 -13.61
C ASN A 195 -10.66 -14.33 -12.62
N ARG A 196 -11.03 -15.29 -11.76
CA ARG A 196 -12.06 -15.06 -10.75
C ARG A 196 -11.57 -14.18 -9.61
N ALA A 197 -10.31 -14.33 -9.21
CA ALA A 197 -9.68 -13.45 -8.24
C ALA A 197 -9.59 -12.00 -8.74
N LEU A 198 -9.29 -11.78 -10.03
CA LEU A 198 -9.31 -10.47 -10.67
C LEU A 198 -10.70 -9.84 -10.59
N MET A 199 -11.74 -10.58 -10.97
CA MET A 199 -13.13 -10.09 -10.88
C MET A 199 -13.51 -9.78 -9.44
N GLY A 200 -13.18 -10.68 -8.49
CA GLY A 200 -13.46 -10.50 -7.06
C GLY A 200 -12.79 -9.27 -6.46
N SER A 201 -11.51 -9.05 -6.74
CA SER A 201 -10.78 -7.87 -6.27
C SER A 201 -11.37 -6.56 -6.81
N ASN A 202 -11.80 -6.55 -8.07
CA ASN A 202 -12.48 -5.42 -8.67
C ASN A 202 -13.85 -5.15 -8.04
N MET A 203 -14.62 -6.21 -7.75
CA MET A 203 -15.95 -6.09 -7.11
C MET A 203 -15.86 -5.64 -5.65
N GLN A 204 -14.84 -6.03 -4.88
CA GLN A 204 -14.64 -5.54 -3.51
C GLN A 204 -14.57 -4.00 -3.45
N ARG A 205 -13.98 -3.35 -4.45
CA ARG A 205 -13.89 -1.89 -4.52
C ARG A 205 -15.22 -1.19 -4.77
N GLN A 206 -16.22 -1.90 -5.27
CA GLN A 206 -17.56 -1.39 -5.58
C GLN A 206 -18.56 -1.59 -4.43
N ALA A 207 -18.13 -2.27 -3.35
CA ALA A 207 -19.00 -2.54 -2.21
C ALA A 207 -19.44 -1.25 -1.52
N VAL A 208 -20.73 -1.16 -1.22
CA VAL A 208 -21.33 -0.02 -0.49
C VAL A 208 -21.34 -0.34 1.00
N PRO A 209 -20.90 0.58 1.88
CA PRO A 209 -20.97 0.41 3.32
C PRO A 209 -22.40 0.20 3.81
N THR A 210 -22.61 -0.75 4.69
CA THR A 210 -23.90 -1.00 5.34
C THR A 210 -24.13 -0.01 6.50
N LEU A 211 -25.37 0.13 6.96
CA LEU A 211 -25.70 0.99 8.11
C LEU A 211 -25.04 0.51 9.40
N ILE A 212 -24.97 -0.82 9.58
CA ILE A 212 -24.28 -1.46 10.69
C ILE A 212 -23.27 -2.40 10.06
N ALA A 213 -21.99 -2.16 10.34
CA ALA A 213 -20.91 -3.00 9.85
C ALA A 213 -20.71 -4.19 10.78
N ASP A 214 -20.71 -5.39 10.22
CA ASP A 214 -20.42 -6.63 10.93
C ASP A 214 -19.01 -7.13 10.60
N LYS A 215 -18.41 -7.80 11.59
CA LYS A 215 -17.11 -8.46 11.40
C LYS A 215 -17.30 -9.70 10.50
N PRO A 216 -16.48 -9.87 9.46
CA PRO A 216 -16.55 -11.08 8.62
C PRO A 216 -16.21 -12.33 9.45
N LEU A 217 -16.93 -13.41 9.20
CA LEU A 217 -16.71 -14.71 9.88
C LEU A 217 -15.37 -15.34 9.47
N VAL A 218 -14.99 -15.15 8.19
CA VAL A 218 -13.72 -15.63 7.64
C VAL A 218 -12.95 -14.43 7.12
N GLY A 219 -11.72 -14.26 7.59
CA GLY A 219 -10.84 -13.16 7.22
C GLY A 219 -9.42 -13.64 6.96
N THR A 220 -8.59 -12.76 6.42
CA THR A 220 -7.18 -13.05 6.08
C THR A 220 -6.18 -12.52 7.12
N GLY A 221 -6.64 -11.77 8.11
CA GLY A 221 -5.80 -11.08 9.10
C GLY A 221 -5.27 -9.72 8.63
N MET A 222 -5.44 -9.38 7.35
CA MET A 222 -5.02 -8.08 6.80
C MET A 222 -6.03 -6.96 7.08
N GLU A 223 -7.25 -7.28 7.46
CA GLU A 223 -8.33 -6.32 7.64
C GLU A 223 -7.97 -5.24 8.66
N ALA A 224 -7.39 -5.61 9.79
CA ALA A 224 -7.00 -4.69 10.84
C ALA A 224 -5.89 -3.72 10.36
N ASN A 225 -4.87 -4.25 9.67
CA ASN A 225 -3.76 -3.45 9.15
C ASN A 225 -4.25 -2.48 8.06
N VAL A 226 -5.10 -2.95 7.16
CA VAL A 226 -5.71 -2.12 6.11
C VAL A 226 -6.57 -1.01 6.70
N ALA A 227 -7.40 -1.29 7.70
CA ALA A 227 -8.21 -0.29 8.38
C ALA A 227 -7.35 0.75 9.10
N HIS A 228 -6.28 0.32 9.78
CA HIS A 228 -5.34 1.19 10.47
C HIS A 228 -4.62 2.13 9.49
N ASP A 229 -4.07 1.58 8.41
CA ASP A 229 -3.20 2.33 7.49
C ASP A 229 -3.99 3.12 6.42
N SER A 230 -5.31 2.89 6.30
CA SER A 230 -6.16 3.61 5.34
C SER A 230 -6.29 5.10 5.62
N GLY A 231 -6.09 5.53 6.87
CA GLY A 231 -6.36 6.90 7.32
C GLY A 231 -7.85 7.25 7.45
N VAL A 232 -8.76 6.29 7.25
CA VAL A 232 -10.20 6.46 7.48
C VAL A 232 -10.52 6.40 8.97
N CYS A 233 -9.77 5.59 9.72
CA CYS A 233 -9.85 5.54 11.18
C CYS A 233 -8.93 6.59 11.79
N VAL A 234 -9.44 7.34 12.76
CA VAL A 234 -8.64 8.27 13.56
C VAL A 234 -7.95 7.48 14.67
N ILE A 235 -6.63 7.52 14.68
CA ILE A 235 -5.77 6.81 15.63
C ILE A 235 -4.95 7.82 16.40
N ALA A 236 -4.81 7.62 17.71
CA ALA A 236 -3.97 8.45 18.54
C ALA A 236 -2.50 8.38 18.07
N GLN A 237 -1.87 9.52 17.88
CA GLN A 237 -0.48 9.61 17.46
C GLN A 237 0.51 9.45 18.61
N ARG A 238 0.09 9.87 19.80
CA ARG A 238 0.88 9.81 21.05
C ARG A 238 0.08 9.10 22.13
N GLY A 239 0.78 8.48 23.06
CA GLY A 239 0.19 7.91 24.26
C GLY A 239 -0.36 8.99 25.19
N GLY A 240 -1.46 8.69 25.88
CA GLY A 240 -2.07 9.67 26.76
C GLY A 240 -3.32 9.18 27.47
N ARG A 241 -3.89 10.08 28.25
CA ARG A 241 -5.17 9.86 28.95
C ARG A 241 -6.27 10.71 28.29
N ILE A 242 -7.42 10.09 28.05
CA ILE A 242 -8.59 10.77 27.50
C ILE A 242 -9.16 11.69 28.56
N GLU A 243 -9.26 12.99 28.27
CA GLU A 243 -9.86 14.00 29.17
C GLU A 243 -11.32 14.27 28.81
N PHE A 244 -11.61 14.30 27.52
CA PHE A 244 -12.94 14.66 27.04
C PHE A 244 -13.30 13.90 25.76
N VAL A 245 -14.53 13.41 25.72
CA VAL A 245 -15.08 12.70 24.56
C VAL A 245 -16.47 13.24 24.26
N ASP A 246 -16.69 13.64 23.03
CA ASP A 246 -18.02 13.88 22.50
C ASP A 246 -18.20 13.22 21.12
N ALA A 247 -19.38 13.31 20.54
CA ALA A 247 -19.66 12.71 19.23
C ALA A 247 -18.80 13.30 18.08
N SER A 248 -18.23 14.49 18.26
CA SER A 248 -17.51 15.25 17.22
C SER A 248 -16.00 15.28 17.42
N ARG A 249 -15.53 15.08 18.63
CA ARG A 249 -14.10 15.17 18.96
C ARG A 249 -13.71 14.34 20.18
N VAL A 250 -12.44 13.98 20.21
CA VAL A 250 -11.77 13.34 21.35
C VAL A 250 -10.59 14.22 21.75
N VAL A 251 -10.44 14.50 23.04
CA VAL A 251 -9.33 15.28 23.60
C VAL A 251 -8.50 14.36 24.48
N ILE A 252 -7.22 14.24 24.15
CA ILE A 252 -6.26 13.38 24.84
C ILE A 252 -5.17 14.26 25.47
N ARG A 253 -4.96 14.11 26.78
CA ARG A 253 -3.78 14.65 27.46
C ARG A 253 -2.63 13.71 27.21
N VAL A 254 -1.56 14.21 26.57
CA VAL A 254 -0.36 13.44 26.24
C VAL A 254 0.44 13.10 27.49
N ASN A 255 1.03 11.92 27.55
CA ASN A 255 1.92 11.49 28.63
C ASN A 255 3.16 12.40 28.66
N GLU A 256 3.68 12.67 29.86
CA GLU A 256 4.83 13.56 30.08
C GLU A 256 6.09 13.08 29.34
N ASP A 257 6.27 11.76 29.22
CA ASP A 257 7.41 11.13 28.53
C ASP A 257 7.40 11.34 27.01
N GLU A 258 6.22 11.60 26.41
CA GLU A 258 6.05 11.81 24.96
C GLU A 258 5.86 13.27 24.59
N MET A 259 5.93 14.19 25.59
CA MET A 259 5.82 15.62 25.35
C MET A 259 7.12 16.20 24.78
N ILE A 260 6.99 16.89 23.64
CA ILE A 260 8.08 17.68 23.06
C ILE A 260 8.08 19.08 23.68
N ALA A 261 9.24 19.56 24.10
CA ALA A 261 9.36 20.89 24.69
C ALA A 261 8.89 21.97 23.73
N GLY A 262 7.88 22.76 24.14
CA GLY A 262 7.29 23.83 23.34
C GLY A 262 6.00 23.44 22.60
N GLU A 263 5.57 22.18 22.64
CA GLU A 263 4.27 21.75 22.13
C GLU A 263 3.17 21.77 23.19
N ALA A 264 1.92 21.83 22.72
CA ALA A 264 0.76 21.67 23.60
C ALA A 264 0.69 20.22 24.13
N GLY A 265 0.54 20.03 25.43
CA GLY A 265 0.39 18.72 26.06
C GLY A 265 -0.98 18.06 25.85
N VAL A 266 -1.71 18.50 24.81
CA VAL A 266 -3.07 18.03 24.50
C VAL A 266 -3.22 17.84 23.02
N ASP A 267 -3.71 16.65 22.61
CA ASP A 267 -4.07 16.32 21.24
C ASP A 267 -5.60 16.36 21.08
N ILE A 268 -6.06 17.05 20.05
CA ILE A 268 -7.48 17.17 19.73
C ILE A 268 -7.74 16.47 18.39
N TYR A 269 -8.52 15.41 18.43
CA TYR A 269 -8.94 14.64 17.26
C TYR A 269 -10.38 14.96 16.89
N ASN A 270 -10.58 15.61 15.74
CA ASN A 270 -11.91 15.91 15.23
C ASN A 270 -12.41 14.76 14.36
N LEU A 271 -13.65 14.34 14.58
CA LEU A 271 -14.30 13.25 13.86
C LEU A 271 -15.16 13.76 12.72
N ILE A 272 -15.11 13.06 11.58
CA ILE A 272 -15.97 13.35 10.43
C ILE A 272 -17.38 12.85 10.71
N LYS A 273 -18.36 13.74 10.60
CA LYS A 273 -19.77 13.44 10.91
C LYS A 273 -20.65 13.66 9.69
N TYR A 274 -21.30 12.59 9.23
CA TYR A 274 -22.36 12.60 8.20
C TYR A 274 -22.02 13.41 6.94
N THR A 275 -20.78 13.30 6.47
CA THR A 275 -20.36 13.95 5.23
C THR A 275 -20.66 13.05 4.02
N ARG A 276 -20.98 13.69 2.90
CA ARG A 276 -21.20 12.99 1.63
C ARG A 276 -19.87 12.63 1.00
N SER A 277 -19.73 11.38 0.54
CA SER A 277 -18.58 10.95 -0.28
C SER A 277 -18.76 11.32 -1.77
N ASN A 278 -17.72 11.11 -2.56
CA ASN A 278 -17.75 11.31 -4.01
C ASN A 278 -18.78 10.43 -4.72
N GLN A 279 -19.06 9.23 -4.21
CA GLN A 279 -20.04 8.28 -4.74
C GLN A 279 -21.37 8.30 -3.98
N ASN A 280 -21.70 9.40 -3.32
CA ASN A 280 -22.95 9.60 -2.59
C ASN A 280 -23.17 8.64 -1.39
N THR A 281 -22.12 8.11 -0.82
CA THR A 281 -22.18 7.38 0.46
C THR A 281 -22.04 8.34 1.63
N CYS A 282 -22.48 7.92 2.81
CA CYS A 282 -22.38 8.72 4.04
C CYS A 282 -21.14 8.30 4.83
N ILE A 283 -20.24 9.25 5.11
CA ILE A 283 -19.08 9.04 5.97
C ILE A 283 -19.41 9.53 7.36
N ASN A 284 -19.36 8.64 8.35
CA ASN A 284 -19.60 8.97 9.74
C ASN A 284 -18.64 8.17 10.64
N GLN A 285 -17.77 8.87 11.35
CA GLN A 285 -16.88 8.27 12.33
C GLN A 285 -17.54 8.24 13.70
N LYS A 286 -17.43 7.10 14.38
CA LYS A 286 -17.94 6.89 15.76
C LYS A 286 -16.78 6.74 16.71
N VAL A 287 -16.95 7.26 17.91
CA VAL A 287 -16.00 7.07 19.01
C VAL A 287 -16.07 5.61 19.47
N LEU A 288 -14.91 4.97 19.63
CA LEU A 288 -14.76 3.62 20.17
C LEU A 288 -14.17 3.61 21.58
N VAL A 289 -13.65 4.75 22.04
CA VAL A 289 -13.00 4.93 23.35
C VAL A 289 -13.90 5.69 24.30
N ASN A 290 -13.77 5.42 25.60
CA ASN A 290 -14.52 6.06 26.67
C ASN A 290 -13.58 6.83 27.60
#